data_4099e146f2da167da875291f01702125
#
_entry.id   4099e146f2da167da875291f01702125
#
_cell.length_a   1.000
_cell.length_b   1.000
_cell.length_c   1.000
_cell.angle_alpha   90.00
_cell.angle_beta   90.00
_cell.angle_gamma   90.00
#
_symmetry.space_group_name_H-M   'P 1'
#
loop_
_entity.id
_entity.type
_entity.pdbx_description
1 polymer ?
#
loop_
_entity_poly.entity_id
_entity_poly.type
_entity_poly.pdbx_seq_one_letter_code
_entity_poly.pdbx_strand_id
1 'polypeptide(L)'
;MERDAVESEQTIQVGSARMPAVGLGLWKIPESEVPATLADAVAAGYRHLDSAADYGNEGAVGDGLRSILASGEVSREELWITSKLWNTYHRPEHVRAACERSLGDLGVEYLDLYLMHFPIA
;
A
#
# COMPACT_ATOMS: atom_id res chain seq x y z
N MET A 1 26.66 -1.29 -0.38
CA MET A 1 26.50 -0.39 -0.72
C MET A 1 25.47 0.13 -0.23
N GLU A 2 25.33 0.92 0.02
CA GLU A 2 24.45 1.43 0.44
C GLU A 2 23.64 1.87 -0.25
N ARG A 3 23.09 1.92 -0.48
CA ARG A 3 22.33 2.21 -1.09
C ARG A 3 21.68 3.12 -1.18
N ASP A 4 21.15 3.40 -1.64
CA ASP A 4 20.26 4.17 -1.92
C ASP A 4 19.32 4.21 -0.90
N ALA A 5 19.56 3.76 0.23
CA ALA A 5 18.73 3.87 1.37
C ALA A 5 18.41 5.30 1.72
N VAL A 6 19.17 6.21 1.19
CA VAL A 6 18.89 7.61 1.44
C VAL A 6 17.49 7.99 1.08
N GLU A 7 17.03 7.55 -0.08
CA GLU A 7 15.70 7.94 -0.48
C GLU A 7 14.63 7.26 0.33
N SER A 8 14.84 6.01 0.69
CA SER A 8 13.86 5.32 1.51
C SER A 8 13.84 5.87 2.93
N GLU A 9 14.89 6.61 3.34
CA GLU A 9 14.91 7.19 4.67
C GLU A 9 14.27 8.56 4.72
N GLN A 10 14.00 9.19 3.57
CA GLN A 10 13.32 10.46 3.57
C GLN A 10 11.87 10.25 3.91
N THR A 11 11.39 10.99 4.90
CA THR A 11 10.00 10.84 5.35
C THR A 11 9.35 12.19 5.50
N ILE A 12 8.01 12.16 5.49
CA ILE A 12 7.17 13.32 5.74
C ILE A 12 6.36 13.02 6.99
N GLN A 13 6.30 13.97 7.89
CA GLN A 13 5.52 13.76 9.10
C GLN A 13 4.03 13.91 8.80
N VAL A 14 3.24 12.92 9.21
CA VAL A 14 1.80 12.90 9.03
C VAL A 14 1.22 12.57 10.39
N GLY A 15 0.73 13.59 11.10
CA GLY A 15 0.35 13.41 12.49
C GLY A 15 1.54 12.98 13.31
N SER A 16 1.42 11.86 14.01
CA SER A 16 2.53 11.31 14.79
C SER A 16 3.34 10.29 14.00
N ALA A 17 2.98 10.04 12.75
CA ALA A 17 3.63 9.01 11.93
C ALA A 17 4.61 9.64 10.94
N ARG A 18 5.53 8.82 10.44
CA ARG A 18 6.51 9.23 9.45
C ARG A 18 6.28 8.45 8.17
N MET A 19 5.80 9.13 7.13
CA MET A 19 5.48 8.50 5.85
C MET A 19 6.70 8.58 4.94
N PRO A 20 7.13 7.47 4.32
CA PRO A 20 8.21 7.55 3.33
C PRO A 20 7.80 8.51 2.21
N ALA A 21 8.70 9.39 1.82
CA ALA A 21 8.40 10.44 0.85
C ALA A 21 8.29 9.87 -0.57
N VAL A 22 8.94 8.75 -0.84
CA VAL A 22 8.92 8.12 -2.16
C VAL A 22 8.18 6.79 -2.02
N GLY A 23 7.22 6.55 -2.90
CA GLY A 23 6.42 5.33 -2.87
C GLY A 23 6.27 4.74 -4.25
N LEU A 24 5.82 3.49 -4.28
CA LEU A 24 5.54 2.78 -5.52
C LEU A 24 4.05 2.81 -5.77
N GLY A 25 3.63 3.40 -6.89
CA GLY A 25 2.24 3.40 -7.30
C GLY A 25 1.90 2.08 -7.99
N LEU A 26 0.77 1.50 -7.64
CA LEU A 26 0.39 0.18 -8.12
C LEU A 26 -0.68 0.22 -9.21
N TRP A 27 -1.04 1.41 -9.67
CA TRP A 27 -2.04 1.56 -10.73
C TRP A 27 -1.54 0.98 -12.05
N LYS A 28 -2.41 0.25 -12.72
CA LYS A 28 -2.14 -0.32 -14.04
C LYS A 28 -1.05 -1.38 -14.07
N ILE A 29 -0.71 -1.95 -12.93
CA ILE A 29 0.16 -3.11 -12.92
C ILE A 29 -0.73 -4.35 -13.02
N PRO A 30 -0.55 -5.20 -14.04
CA PRO A 30 -1.36 -6.40 -14.18
C PRO A 30 -1.22 -7.30 -12.97
N GLU A 31 -2.32 -7.97 -12.60
CA GLU A 31 -2.32 -8.81 -11.40
C GLU A 31 -1.18 -9.83 -11.42
N SER A 32 -0.91 -10.40 -12.59
CA SER A 32 0.12 -11.43 -12.70
C SER A 32 1.53 -10.89 -12.43
N GLU A 33 1.73 -9.58 -12.54
CA GLU A 33 3.04 -8.96 -12.36
C GLU A 33 3.23 -8.31 -11.00
N VAL A 34 2.14 -8.15 -10.24
CA VAL A 34 2.21 -7.41 -8.99
C VAL A 34 3.16 -8.06 -7.97
N PRO A 35 3.08 -9.38 -7.70
CA PRO A 35 3.96 -9.93 -6.68
C PRO A 35 5.44 -9.76 -6.98
N ALA A 36 5.84 -9.97 -8.25
CA ALA A 36 7.25 -9.81 -8.62
C ALA A 36 7.67 -8.34 -8.52
N THR A 37 6.78 -7.43 -8.94
CA THR A 37 7.08 -6.01 -8.87
C THR A 37 7.26 -5.56 -7.42
N LEU A 38 6.42 -6.06 -6.51
CA LEU A 38 6.55 -5.72 -5.10
C LEU A 38 7.85 -6.25 -4.52
N ALA A 39 8.21 -7.49 -4.86
CA ALA A 39 9.46 -8.07 -4.38
C ALA A 39 10.65 -7.24 -4.84
N ASP A 40 10.66 -6.87 -6.11
CA ASP A 40 11.74 -6.06 -6.67
C ASP A 40 11.80 -4.69 -6.00
N ALA A 41 10.65 -4.07 -5.78
CA ALA A 41 10.60 -2.75 -5.18
C ALA A 41 11.13 -2.77 -3.75
N VAL A 42 10.72 -3.76 -2.96
CA VAL A 42 11.18 -3.87 -1.59
C VAL A 42 12.68 -4.15 -1.56
N ALA A 43 13.16 -5.01 -2.45
CA ALA A 43 14.59 -5.27 -2.55
C ALA A 43 15.37 -4.01 -2.92
N ALA A 44 14.76 -3.13 -3.71
CA ALA A 44 15.41 -1.87 -4.10
C ALA A 44 15.32 -0.78 -3.04
N GLY A 45 14.57 -1.01 -1.97
CA GLY A 45 14.49 -0.05 -0.88
C GLY A 45 13.16 0.68 -0.72
N TYR A 46 12.18 0.40 -1.58
CA TYR A 46 10.87 1.02 -1.43
C TYR A 46 10.17 0.51 -0.19
N ARG A 47 9.51 1.41 0.54
CA ARG A 47 8.80 1.06 1.76
C ARG A 47 7.38 1.62 1.81
N HIS A 48 6.98 2.40 0.79
CA HIS A 48 5.65 2.98 0.70
C HIS A 48 4.96 2.42 -0.54
N LEU A 49 3.84 1.73 -0.34
CA LEU A 49 3.06 1.13 -1.42
C LEU A 49 1.73 1.86 -1.53
N ASP A 50 1.43 2.36 -2.72
CA ASP A 50 0.24 3.18 -2.96
C ASP A 50 -0.76 2.39 -3.78
N SER A 51 -1.78 1.87 -3.11
CA SER A 51 -2.82 1.04 -3.69
C SER A 51 -4.16 1.76 -3.67
N ALA A 52 -5.16 1.16 -4.25
CA ALA A 52 -6.53 1.65 -4.21
C ALA A 52 -7.48 0.53 -4.60
N ALA A 53 -8.69 0.56 -4.01
CA ALA A 53 -9.70 -0.45 -4.35
C ALA A 53 -10.02 -0.44 -5.84
N ASP A 54 -10.03 0.76 -6.45
CA ASP A 54 -10.38 0.89 -7.87
C ASP A 54 -9.32 0.33 -8.81
N TYR A 55 -8.10 0.11 -8.33
CA TYR A 55 -7.06 -0.42 -9.21
C TYR A 55 -7.33 -1.85 -9.64
N GLY A 56 -8.20 -2.55 -8.92
CA GLY A 56 -8.61 -3.89 -9.30
C GLY A 56 -7.54 -4.95 -9.06
N ASN A 57 -6.49 -4.64 -8.34
CA ASN A 57 -5.40 -5.58 -8.12
C ASN A 57 -5.01 -5.75 -6.66
N GLU A 58 -5.85 -5.29 -5.71
CA GLU A 58 -5.49 -5.38 -4.29
C GLU A 58 -5.31 -6.80 -3.80
N GLY A 59 -6.05 -7.75 -4.38
CA GLY A 59 -5.84 -9.16 -4.01
C GLY A 59 -4.44 -9.64 -4.39
N ALA A 60 -3.97 -9.26 -5.57
CA ALA A 60 -2.62 -9.60 -6.00
C ALA A 60 -1.55 -8.89 -5.17
N VAL A 61 -1.83 -7.63 -4.77
CA VAL A 61 -0.94 -6.92 -3.86
C VAL A 61 -0.85 -7.68 -2.54
N GLY A 62 -1.99 -8.18 -2.05
CA GLY A 62 -2.03 -8.98 -0.82
C GLY A 62 -1.18 -10.25 -0.94
N ASP A 63 -1.25 -10.92 -2.09
CA ASP A 63 -0.44 -12.11 -2.30
C ASP A 63 1.06 -11.76 -2.23
N GLY A 64 1.45 -10.66 -2.88
CA GLY A 64 2.83 -10.22 -2.85
C GLY A 64 3.29 -9.82 -1.46
N LEU A 65 2.43 -9.11 -0.72
CA LEU A 65 2.75 -8.71 0.64
C LEU A 65 2.96 -9.92 1.54
N ARG A 66 2.08 -10.92 1.40
CA ARG A 66 2.18 -12.12 2.21
C ARG A 66 3.52 -12.80 1.99
N SER A 67 3.95 -12.88 0.75
CA SER A 67 5.22 -13.49 0.40
C SER A 67 6.40 -12.71 0.96
N ILE A 68 6.37 -11.39 0.81
CA ILE A 68 7.45 -10.52 1.30
C ILE A 68 7.57 -10.59 2.81
N LEU A 69 6.44 -10.52 3.51
CA LEU A 69 6.47 -10.55 4.97
C LEU A 69 6.90 -11.91 5.49
N ALA A 70 6.52 -12.98 4.80
CA ALA A 70 6.93 -14.32 5.20
C ALA A 70 8.42 -14.55 5.01
N SER A 71 9.04 -13.85 4.05
CA SER A 71 10.47 -14.00 3.81
C SER A 71 11.32 -13.37 4.92
N GLY A 72 10.75 -12.47 5.69
CA GLY A 72 11.50 -11.78 6.74
C GLY A 72 12.34 -10.63 6.24
N GLU A 73 12.28 -10.30 4.96
CA GLU A 73 13.07 -9.19 4.43
C GLU A 73 12.64 -7.86 5.04
N VAL A 74 11.36 -7.68 5.25
CA VAL A 74 10.83 -6.51 5.95
C VAL A 74 9.70 -6.95 6.87
N SER A 75 9.44 -6.17 7.89
CA SER A 75 8.28 -6.38 8.76
C SER A 75 7.16 -5.45 8.33
N ARG A 76 5.93 -5.73 8.80
CA ARG A 76 4.78 -4.88 8.48
C ARG A 76 5.00 -3.45 8.95
N GLU A 77 5.64 -3.28 10.10
CA GLU A 77 5.88 -1.96 10.66
C GLU A 77 6.84 -1.13 9.82
N GLU A 78 7.67 -1.77 9.03
CA GLU A 78 8.60 -1.07 8.16
C GLU A 78 7.97 -0.62 6.85
N LEU A 79 6.76 -1.08 6.57
CA LEU A 79 6.05 -0.71 5.34
C LEU A 79 4.99 0.33 5.64
N TRP A 80 4.78 1.22 4.69
CA TRP A 80 3.67 2.16 4.70
C TRP A 80 2.73 1.76 3.56
N ILE A 81 1.50 1.42 3.90
CA ILE A 81 0.52 0.97 2.92
C ILE A 81 -0.63 1.95 2.88
N THR A 82 -0.85 2.52 1.71
CA THR A 82 -1.94 3.45 1.44
C THR A 82 -2.98 2.75 0.57
N SER A 83 -4.26 2.93 0.88
CA SER A 83 -5.33 2.58 -0.03
C SER A 83 -6.34 3.71 -0.07
N LYS A 84 -7.38 3.56 -0.91
CA LYS A 84 -8.30 4.66 -1.18
C LYS A 84 -9.72 4.16 -1.30
N LEU A 85 -10.62 4.99 -0.78
CA LEU A 85 -12.06 4.75 -0.85
C LEU A 85 -12.55 5.16 -2.23
N TRP A 86 -13.24 4.23 -2.91
CA TRP A 86 -13.76 4.54 -4.23
C TRP A 86 -15.00 5.43 -4.12
N ASN A 87 -15.28 6.15 -5.19
CA ASN A 87 -16.29 7.21 -5.21
C ASN A 87 -17.69 6.74 -4.86
N THR A 88 -18.03 5.50 -5.18
CA THR A 88 -19.38 4.99 -4.92
C THR A 88 -19.64 4.70 -3.44
N TYR A 89 -18.63 4.83 -2.58
CA TYR A 89 -18.74 4.47 -1.17
C TYR A 89 -18.57 5.66 -0.23
N HIS A 90 -18.80 6.89 -0.70
CA HIS A 90 -18.59 8.07 0.14
C HIS A 90 -19.61 8.22 1.27
N ARG A 91 -20.74 7.52 1.22
CA ARG A 91 -21.68 7.59 2.34
C ARG A 91 -21.03 7.02 3.60
N PRO A 92 -21.22 7.68 4.74
CA PRO A 92 -20.54 7.22 5.97
C PRO A 92 -20.79 5.75 6.28
N GLU A 93 -22.01 5.25 6.02
CA GLU A 93 -22.34 3.87 6.33
C GLU A 93 -21.59 2.87 5.43
N HIS A 94 -21.00 3.32 4.32
CA HIS A 94 -20.28 2.45 3.43
C HIS A 94 -18.76 2.45 3.65
N VAL A 95 -18.26 3.47 4.35
CA VAL A 95 -16.82 3.67 4.47
C VAL A 95 -16.14 2.50 5.18
N ARG A 96 -16.70 2.08 6.31
CA ARG A 96 -16.09 1.01 7.09
C ARG A 96 -16.03 -0.30 6.29
N ALA A 97 -17.13 -0.66 5.65
CA ALA A 97 -17.17 -1.91 4.89
C ALA A 97 -16.17 -1.87 3.74
N ALA A 98 -16.04 -0.73 3.06
CA ALA A 98 -15.09 -0.60 1.97
C ALA A 98 -13.65 -0.72 2.48
N CYS A 99 -13.35 -0.11 3.63
CA CYS A 99 -12.03 -0.20 4.22
C CYS A 99 -11.72 -1.64 4.62
N GLU A 100 -12.68 -2.30 5.24
CA GLU A 100 -12.49 -3.70 5.67
C GLU A 100 -12.28 -4.61 4.48
N ARG A 101 -12.93 -4.33 3.36
CA ARG A 101 -12.71 -5.12 2.15
C ARG A 101 -11.29 -4.96 1.64
N SER A 102 -10.78 -3.73 1.60
CA SER A 102 -9.39 -3.50 1.19
C SER A 102 -8.42 -4.20 2.15
N LEU A 103 -8.68 -4.12 3.46
CA LEU A 103 -7.84 -4.82 4.43
C LEU A 103 -7.81 -6.33 4.15
N GLY A 104 -8.97 -6.91 3.86
CA GLY A 104 -9.05 -8.33 3.54
C GLY A 104 -8.32 -8.70 2.27
N ASP A 105 -8.49 -7.89 1.22
CA ASP A 105 -7.82 -8.15 -0.05
C ASP A 105 -6.31 -8.02 0.09
N LEU A 106 -5.86 -7.00 0.81
CA LEU A 106 -4.42 -6.78 1.03
C LEU A 106 -3.84 -7.74 2.07
N GLY A 107 -4.69 -8.37 2.87
CA GLY A 107 -4.24 -9.32 3.88
C GLY A 107 -3.52 -8.65 5.04
N VAL A 108 -3.88 -7.42 5.37
CA VAL A 108 -3.24 -6.68 6.47
C VAL A 108 -4.28 -6.29 7.50
N GLU A 109 -3.82 -6.01 8.70
CA GLU A 109 -4.73 -5.67 9.80
C GLU A 109 -4.99 -4.17 9.89
N TYR A 110 -4.14 -3.36 9.28
CA TYR A 110 -4.31 -1.92 9.30
C TYR A 110 -3.69 -1.31 8.05
N LEU A 111 -4.18 -0.13 7.69
CA LEU A 111 -3.59 0.72 6.66
C LEU A 111 -2.93 1.89 7.35
N ASP A 112 -1.83 2.36 6.79
CA ASP A 112 -1.16 3.53 7.32
C ASP A 112 -1.87 4.80 6.89
N LEU A 113 -2.53 4.77 5.73
CA LEU A 113 -3.25 5.92 5.22
C LEU A 113 -4.42 5.45 4.36
N TYR A 114 -5.59 6.03 4.56
CA TYR A 114 -6.77 5.71 3.77
C TYR A 114 -7.36 7.02 3.28
N LEU A 115 -7.45 7.18 1.96
CA LEU A 115 -7.82 8.45 1.35
C LEU A 115 -9.12 8.32 0.59
N MET A 116 -9.87 9.41 0.44
CA MET A 116 -10.87 9.49 -0.60
C MET A 116 -10.16 9.56 -1.93
N HIS A 117 -10.50 8.68 -2.89
CA HIS A 117 -9.80 8.63 -4.16
C HIS A 117 -9.97 9.94 -4.93
N PHE A 118 -11.21 10.43 -4.99
CA PHE A 118 -11.52 11.72 -5.59
C PHE A 118 -12.49 12.46 -4.68
N PRO A 119 -12.51 13.80 -4.74
CA PRO A 119 -13.38 14.58 -3.86
C PRO A 119 -14.84 14.61 -4.30
N ILE A 120 -15.19 13.88 -5.36
CA ILE A 120 -16.55 13.81 -5.87
C ILE A 120 -17.01 12.36 -5.84
N ALA A 121 -18.31 12.19 -5.63
CA ALA A 121 -18.92 10.86 -5.57
C ALA A 121 -19.51 10.47 -6.93
#